data_af02a17389253baf2adb70f1c48dbdcc
#
_entry.id   af02a17389253baf2adb70f1c48dbdcc
#
_cell.length_a   1.000
_cell.length_b   1.000
_cell.length_c   1.000
_cell.angle_alpha   90.00
_cell.angle_beta   90.00
_cell.angle_gamma   90.00
#
_symmetry.space_group_name_H-M   'P 1'
#
loop_
_entity.id
_entity.type
_entity.pdbx_description
1 polymer ?
#
loop_
_entity_poly.entity_id
_entity_poly.type
_entity_poly.pdbx_seq_one_letter_code
_entity_poly.pdbx_strand_id
1 'polypeptide(L)'
;MNEKVIDIRDLYKSFGSNHVLRGIAIDVHKGENVVVLGRSGTGKSVLIKIIAGLLTPDSGYVNVLGREVDKLDTQGLRELRLKIGFCFQHGALYDSMTVGENLAFPLKRNTPHIKNEQVKRMVNVVLEAVGLAQTINQMPSELSGGQRKRIGIARTLILRPDVMLYDEPTAGLDPITCTEINNLINEVQRRFNTSSIIITHDLACAKAVGDKIVVMKEGQFVKQGNFNEVFSTEDDLIKEFYDYNFIQ
;
A
#
# COMPACT_ATOMS: atom_id res chain seq x y z
N MET A 1 23.36 -2.72 9.34
CA MET A 1 22.63 -2.99 8.07
C MET A 1 21.16 -2.87 8.40
N ASN A 2 20.39 -2.02 7.65
CA ASN A 2 18.94 -1.95 7.88
C ASN A 2 18.29 -3.29 7.51
N GLU A 3 17.41 -3.79 8.37
CA GLU A 3 16.65 -5.03 8.18
C GLU A 3 15.79 -4.94 6.92
N LYS A 4 15.94 -5.91 5.98
CA LYS A 4 15.04 -6.01 4.82
C LYS A 4 13.74 -6.66 5.26
N VAL A 5 12.63 -5.98 5.01
CA VAL A 5 11.28 -6.50 5.28
C VAL A 5 10.61 -7.08 4.03
N ILE A 6 11.04 -6.65 2.83
CA ILE A 6 10.67 -7.24 1.55
C ILE A 6 11.94 -7.42 0.72
N ASP A 7 12.15 -8.61 0.14
CA ASP A 7 13.25 -8.92 -0.79
C ASP A 7 12.68 -9.74 -1.96
N ILE A 8 12.69 -9.13 -3.14
CA ILE A 8 12.17 -9.73 -4.38
C ILE A 8 13.30 -9.79 -5.40
N ARG A 9 13.45 -10.95 -6.06
CA ARG A 9 14.48 -11.19 -7.08
C ARG A 9 13.90 -11.96 -8.25
N ASP A 10 14.21 -11.51 -9.46
CA ASP A 10 13.87 -12.17 -10.73
C ASP A 10 12.40 -12.60 -10.80
N LEU A 11 11.48 -11.72 -10.38
CA LEU A 11 10.06 -12.03 -10.30
C LEU A 11 9.41 -11.94 -11.68
N TYR A 12 8.75 -13.02 -12.09
CA TYR A 12 7.98 -13.11 -13.33
C TYR A 12 6.53 -13.46 -13.05
N LYS A 13 5.62 -12.84 -13.83
CA LYS A 13 4.20 -13.17 -13.84
C LYS A 13 3.57 -12.90 -15.18
N SER A 14 2.84 -13.90 -15.68
CA SER A 14 2.09 -13.84 -16.95
C SER A 14 0.65 -14.27 -16.73
N PHE A 15 -0.25 -13.80 -17.61
CA PHE A 15 -1.64 -14.23 -17.73
C PHE A 15 -1.87 -14.61 -19.19
N GLY A 16 -1.85 -15.91 -19.49
CA GLY A 16 -1.83 -16.40 -20.86
C GLY A 16 -0.56 -15.92 -21.60
N SER A 17 -0.72 -15.28 -22.74
CA SER A 17 0.39 -14.71 -23.52
C SER A 17 0.85 -13.32 -23.02
N ASN A 18 0.16 -12.73 -22.06
CA ASN A 18 0.52 -11.41 -21.54
C ASN A 18 1.53 -11.52 -20.40
N HIS A 19 2.79 -11.13 -20.66
CA HIS A 19 3.88 -11.08 -19.69
C HIS A 19 3.82 -9.78 -18.90
N VAL A 20 3.23 -9.81 -17.68
CA VAL A 20 2.93 -8.63 -16.87
C VAL A 20 4.11 -8.20 -16.00
N LEU A 21 4.84 -9.14 -15.38
CA LEU A 21 6.07 -8.87 -14.64
C LEU A 21 7.22 -9.63 -15.31
N ARG A 22 8.33 -8.93 -15.54
CA ARG A 22 9.40 -9.41 -16.40
C ARG A 22 10.78 -9.20 -15.74
N GLY A 23 11.09 -10.00 -14.70
CA GLY A 23 12.35 -9.93 -13.97
C GLY A 23 12.41 -8.78 -12.96
N ILE A 24 11.36 -8.59 -12.17
CA ILE A 24 11.30 -7.57 -11.13
C ILE A 24 12.22 -7.92 -9.97
N ALA A 25 13.06 -6.95 -9.55
CA ALA A 25 13.86 -7.04 -8.34
C ALA A 25 13.73 -5.77 -7.52
N ILE A 26 13.38 -5.90 -6.23
CA ILE A 26 13.20 -4.77 -5.31
C ILE A 26 13.42 -5.23 -3.88
N ASP A 27 14.04 -4.35 -3.09
CA ASP A 27 14.15 -4.50 -1.64
C ASP A 27 13.50 -3.30 -0.93
N VAL A 28 12.86 -3.57 0.20
CA VAL A 28 12.31 -2.58 1.12
C VAL A 28 12.90 -2.81 2.50
N HIS A 29 13.42 -1.76 3.10
CA HIS A 29 13.98 -1.81 4.43
C HIS A 29 12.95 -1.40 5.50
N LYS A 30 13.22 -1.78 6.73
CA LYS A 30 12.35 -1.42 7.85
C LYS A 30 12.20 0.09 8.00
N GLY A 31 10.94 0.56 8.06
CA GLY A 31 10.61 1.97 8.16
C GLY A 31 10.75 2.75 6.84
N GLU A 32 10.97 2.08 5.70
CA GLU A 32 11.12 2.71 4.39
C GLU A 32 9.79 2.73 3.63
N ASN A 33 9.48 3.87 2.99
CA ASN A 33 8.41 4.00 2.01
C ASN A 33 8.99 3.89 0.59
N VAL A 34 8.74 2.80 -0.11
CA VAL A 34 9.14 2.62 -1.50
C VAL A 34 7.95 2.87 -2.42
N VAL A 35 8.09 3.85 -3.31
CA VAL A 35 7.06 4.15 -4.31
C VAL A 35 7.38 3.43 -5.62
N VAL A 36 6.42 2.65 -6.12
CA VAL A 36 6.47 2.09 -7.48
C VAL A 36 5.61 2.96 -8.39
N LEU A 37 6.29 3.80 -9.16
CA LEU A 37 5.68 4.75 -10.08
C LEU A 37 5.56 4.13 -11.47
N GLY A 38 4.40 4.27 -12.11
CA GLY A 38 4.20 3.73 -13.46
C GLY A 38 2.80 4.02 -14.00
N ARG A 39 2.65 4.00 -15.34
CA ARG A 39 1.35 4.17 -16.00
C ARG A 39 0.37 3.06 -15.61
N SER A 40 -0.93 3.30 -15.80
CA SER A 40 -1.94 2.26 -15.59
C SER A 40 -1.65 1.04 -16.49
N GLY A 41 -1.86 -0.17 -15.95
CA GLY A 41 -1.64 -1.42 -16.69
C GLY A 41 -0.19 -1.93 -16.74
N THR A 42 0.81 -1.26 -16.13
CA THR A 42 2.22 -1.70 -16.15
C THR A 42 2.53 -2.88 -15.24
N GLY A 43 1.57 -3.38 -14.43
CA GLY A 43 1.78 -4.53 -13.54
C GLY A 43 1.90 -4.18 -12.06
N LYS A 44 1.83 -2.91 -11.65
CA LYS A 44 1.96 -2.45 -10.26
C LYS A 44 1.05 -3.19 -9.28
N SER A 45 -0.25 -3.28 -9.58
CA SER A 45 -1.22 -3.98 -8.71
C SER A 45 -0.99 -5.49 -8.68
N VAL A 46 -0.40 -6.09 -9.73
CA VAL A 46 0.00 -7.50 -9.74
C VAL A 46 1.15 -7.72 -8.75
N LEU A 47 2.14 -6.83 -8.76
CA LEU A 47 3.28 -6.89 -7.83
C LEU A 47 2.83 -6.91 -6.38
N ILE A 48 2.00 -5.94 -5.94
CA ILE A 48 1.58 -5.89 -4.53
C ILE A 48 0.64 -7.03 -4.14
N LYS A 49 -0.14 -7.59 -5.09
CA LYS A 49 -0.93 -8.81 -4.85
C LYS A 49 -0.06 -10.03 -4.63
N ILE A 50 1.07 -10.15 -5.33
CA ILE A 50 2.05 -11.23 -5.10
C ILE A 50 2.71 -11.06 -3.73
N ILE A 51 3.14 -9.86 -3.36
CA ILE A 51 3.71 -9.56 -2.04
C ILE A 51 2.73 -9.93 -0.90
N ALA A 52 1.43 -9.67 -1.09
CA ALA A 52 0.39 -10.06 -0.13
C ALA A 52 0.03 -11.56 -0.17
N GLY A 53 0.66 -12.35 -1.05
CA GLY A 53 0.32 -13.76 -1.28
C GLY A 53 -1.09 -13.97 -1.84
N LEU A 54 -1.68 -12.95 -2.48
CA LEU A 54 -2.99 -13.02 -3.15
C LEU A 54 -2.88 -13.59 -4.57
N LEU A 55 -1.68 -13.54 -5.15
CA LEU A 55 -1.34 -14.14 -6.43
C LEU A 55 -0.03 -14.91 -6.27
N THR A 56 0.06 -16.05 -6.94
CA THR A 56 1.30 -16.83 -7.04
C THR A 56 2.13 -16.33 -8.23
N PRO A 57 3.44 -16.09 -8.08
CA PRO A 57 4.33 -15.79 -9.19
C PRO A 57 4.50 -17.02 -10.10
N ASP A 58 4.96 -16.82 -11.33
CA ASP A 58 5.32 -17.92 -12.22
C ASP A 58 6.74 -18.42 -11.93
N SER A 59 7.62 -17.47 -11.56
CA SER A 59 8.99 -17.76 -11.08
C SER A 59 9.58 -16.55 -10.35
N GLY A 60 10.72 -16.76 -9.70
CA GLY A 60 11.44 -15.75 -8.93
C GLY A 60 11.35 -15.98 -7.43
N TYR A 61 11.95 -15.09 -6.67
CA TYR A 61 12.01 -15.17 -5.20
C TYR A 61 11.26 -14.00 -4.59
N VAL A 62 10.35 -14.28 -3.66
CA VAL A 62 9.58 -13.29 -2.92
C VAL A 62 9.64 -13.59 -1.43
N ASN A 63 10.38 -12.79 -0.68
CA ASN A 63 10.47 -12.88 0.77
C ASN A 63 9.82 -11.66 1.41
N VAL A 64 8.94 -11.87 2.37
CA VAL A 64 8.27 -10.82 3.14
C VAL A 64 8.37 -11.17 4.63
N LEU A 65 8.96 -10.27 5.40
CA LEU A 65 9.17 -10.44 6.84
C LEU A 65 9.89 -11.76 7.20
N GLY A 66 10.90 -12.12 6.40
CA GLY A 66 11.69 -13.34 6.57
C GLY A 66 11.01 -14.63 6.10
N ARG A 67 9.83 -14.53 5.45
CA ARG A 67 9.05 -15.68 4.96
C ARG A 67 9.00 -15.67 3.43
N GLU A 68 9.34 -16.79 2.81
CA GLU A 68 9.24 -16.99 1.36
C GLU A 68 7.78 -17.29 0.99
N VAL A 69 7.13 -16.32 0.32
CA VAL A 69 5.66 -16.25 0.16
C VAL A 69 5.08 -17.44 -0.59
N ASP A 70 5.74 -17.88 -1.67
CA ASP A 70 5.29 -18.99 -2.52
C ASP A 70 5.44 -20.37 -1.85
N LYS A 71 6.24 -20.47 -0.78
CA LYS A 71 6.41 -21.71 0.01
C LYS A 71 5.48 -21.81 1.22
N LEU A 72 4.69 -20.76 1.50
CA LEU A 72 3.79 -20.78 2.63
C LEU A 72 2.55 -21.60 2.35
N ASP A 73 2.16 -22.41 3.31
CA ASP A 73 0.84 -23.04 3.34
C ASP A 73 -0.28 -22.02 3.68
N THR A 74 -1.51 -22.48 3.70
CA THR A 74 -2.69 -21.65 4.01
C THR A 74 -2.57 -20.95 5.37
N GLN A 75 -2.03 -21.64 6.39
CA GLN A 75 -1.84 -21.08 7.72
C GLN A 75 -0.73 -20.01 7.73
N GLY A 76 0.41 -20.30 7.11
CA GLY A 76 1.52 -19.37 6.98
C GLY A 76 1.14 -18.10 6.23
N LEU A 77 0.35 -18.21 5.13
CA LEU A 77 -0.20 -17.07 4.41
C LEU A 77 -1.17 -16.25 5.26
N ARG A 78 -2.01 -16.91 6.07
CA ARG A 78 -2.90 -16.20 7.00
C ARG A 78 -2.11 -15.39 8.03
N GLU A 79 -1.09 -15.98 8.63
CA GLU A 79 -0.23 -15.29 9.61
C GLU A 79 0.53 -14.13 8.98
N LEU A 80 1.08 -14.32 7.77
CA LEU A 80 1.76 -13.26 7.03
C LEU A 80 0.80 -12.09 6.74
N ARG A 81 -0.42 -12.37 6.27
CA ARG A 81 -1.43 -11.34 5.95
C ARG A 81 -1.89 -10.55 7.17
N LEU A 82 -1.79 -11.07 8.39
CA LEU A 82 -2.04 -10.29 9.59
C LEU A 82 -0.97 -9.22 9.84
N LYS A 83 0.22 -9.40 9.26
CA LYS A 83 1.36 -8.47 9.33
C LYS A 83 1.44 -7.52 8.14
N ILE A 84 0.56 -7.70 7.14
CA ILE A 84 0.48 -6.86 5.94
C ILE A 84 -0.85 -6.12 5.94
N GLY A 85 -0.80 -4.80 5.93
CA GLY A 85 -1.97 -3.94 5.70
C GLY A 85 -2.13 -3.68 4.20
N PHE A 86 -3.26 -4.05 3.60
CA PHE A 86 -3.53 -3.79 2.18
C PHE A 86 -4.61 -2.70 2.04
N CYS A 87 -4.20 -1.52 1.59
CA CYS A 87 -5.07 -0.38 1.31
C CYS A 87 -5.46 -0.38 -0.18
N PHE A 88 -6.66 -0.85 -0.48
CA PHE A 88 -7.22 -0.87 -1.83
C PHE A 88 -7.62 0.54 -2.31
N GLN A 89 -7.59 0.75 -3.62
CA GLN A 89 -7.91 2.02 -4.28
C GLN A 89 -9.26 2.63 -3.85
N HIS A 90 -10.28 1.81 -3.56
CA HIS A 90 -11.62 2.27 -3.15
C HIS A 90 -11.89 2.10 -1.64
N GLY A 91 -10.86 1.88 -0.80
CA GLY A 91 -10.98 1.75 0.65
C GLY A 91 -11.56 0.42 1.15
N ALA A 92 -12.25 -0.35 0.31
CA ALA A 92 -12.82 -1.70 0.58
C ALA A 92 -13.64 -1.78 1.90
N LEU A 93 -14.43 -0.76 2.22
CA LEU A 93 -15.31 -0.76 3.39
C LEU A 93 -16.54 -1.64 3.13
N TYR A 94 -17.08 -2.23 4.20
CA TYR A 94 -18.38 -2.90 4.14
C TYR A 94 -19.49 -1.85 4.26
N ASP A 95 -20.30 -1.70 3.20
CA ASP A 95 -21.38 -0.69 3.13
C ASP A 95 -22.51 -0.96 4.14
N SER A 96 -22.65 -2.20 4.61
CA SER A 96 -23.65 -2.62 5.61
C SER A 96 -23.22 -2.42 7.06
N MET A 97 -22.04 -1.86 7.29
CA MET A 97 -21.45 -1.65 8.61
C MET A 97 -21.11 -0.18 8.81
N THR A 98 -21.31 0.32 10.02
CA THR A 98 -20.77 1.66 10.43
C THR A 98 -19.24 1.68 10.35
N VAL A 99 -18.67 2.88 10.41
CA VAL A 99 -17.21 3.06 10.50
C VAL A 99 -16.63 2.28 11.67
N GLY A 100 -17.24 2.39 12.85
CA GLY A 100 -16.79 1.67 14.05
C GLY A 100 -16.83 0.15 13.88
N GLU A 101 -17.87 -0.37 13.24
CA GLU A 101 -18.02 -1.81 12.94
C GLU A 101 -17.00 -2.27 11.90
N ASN A 102 -16.77 -1.48 10.83
CA ASN A 102 -15.72 -1.75 9.84
C ASN A 102 -14.34 -1.91 10.47
N LEU A 103 -14.01 -1.07 11.45
CA LEU A 103 -12.74 -1.12 12.18
C LEU A 103 -12.72 -2.28 13.20
N ALA A 104 -13.83 -2.55 13.87
CA ALA A 104 -13.92 -3.63 14.87
C ALA A 104 -13.88 -5.02 14.25
N PHE A 105 -14.39 -5.17 13.01
CA PHE A 105 -14.53 -6.47 12.35
C PHE A 105 -13.20 -7.25 12.21
N PRO A 106 -12.09 -6.66 11.70
CA PRO A 106 -10.81 -7.36 11.62
C PRO A 106 -10.29 -7.83 12.98
N LEU A 107 -10.45 -7.02 14.02
CA LEU A 107 -10.05 -7.38 15.39
C LEU A 107 -10.82 -8.60 15.91
N LYS A 108 -12.16 -8.53 15.85
CA LYS A 108 -13.03 -9.60 16.35
C LYS A 108 -12.80 -10.91 15.61
N ARG A 109 -12.55 -10.84 14.27
CA ARG A 109 -12.30 -12.02 13.45
C ARG A 109 -10.95 -12.69 13.74
N ASN A 110 -9.92 -11.91 14.03
CA ASN A 110 -8.55 -12.41 14.16
C ASN A 110 -8.08 -12.58 15.62
N THR A 111 -8.82 -12.04 16.58
CA THR A 111 -8.52 -12.18 18.02
C THR A 111 -9.74 -12.74 18.74
N PRO A 112 -9.90 -14.07 18.77
CA PRO A 112 -10.98 -14.71 19.53
C PRO A 112 -10.95 -14.22 20.99
N HIS A 113 -12.15 -13.93 21.55
CA HIS A 113 -12.32 -13.49 22.94
C HIS A 113 -11.78 -12.09 23.28
N ILE A 114 -11.43 -11.24 22.30
CA ILE A 114 -11.08 -9.83 22.58
C ILE A 114 -12.26 -9.12 23.29
N LYS A 115 -11.97 -8.45 24.40
CA LYS A 115 -12.98 -7.71 25.17
C LYS A 115 -13.51 -6.50 24.38
N ASN A 116 -14.82 -6.25 24.43
CA ASN A 116 -15.42 -5.10 23.73
C ASN A 116 -14.80 -3.75 24.10
N GLU A 117 -14.37 -3.56 25.34
CA GLU A 117 -13.68 -2.37 25.79
C GLU A 117 -12.30 -2.18 25.12
N GLN A 118 -11.58 -3.28 24.87
CA GLN A 118 -10.32 -3.25 24.12
C GLN A 118 -10.57 -2.88 22.67
N VAL A 119 -11.61 -3.49 22.05
CA VAL A 119 -12.01 -3.14 20.67
C VAL A 119 -12.34 -1.65 20.58
N LYS A 120 -13.17 -1.11 21.47
CA LYS A 120 -13.54 0.32 21.50
C LYS A 120 -12.30 1.21 21.61
N ARG A 121 -11.38 0.90 22.52
CA ARG A 121 -10.11 1.65 22.67
C ARG A 121 -9.28 1.63 21.40
N MET A 122 -9.09 0.47 20.77
CA MET A 122 -8.30 0.35 19.55
C MET A 122 -8.95 1.09 18.38
N VAL A 123 -10.28 1.00 18.25
CA VAL A 123 -11.04 1.76 17.23
C VAL A 123 -10.84 3.26 17.41
N ASN A 124 -10.98 3.78 18.63
CA ASN A 124 -10.77 5.21 18.88
C ASN A 124 -9.35 5.65 18.54
N VAL A 125 -8.33 4.88 18.96
CA VAL A 125 -6.91 5.19 18.66
C VAL A 125 -6.65 5.33 17.16
N VAL A 126 -7.18 4.43 16.33
CA VAL A 126 -6.95 4.51 14.88
C VAL A 126 -7.80 5.60 14.23
N LEU A 127 -9.02 5.87 14.74
CA LEU A 127 -9.85 6.99 14.25
C LEU A 127 -9.23 8.34 14.58
N GLU A 128 -8.67 8.50 15.77
CA GLU A 128 -7.89 9.69 16.14
C GLU A 128 -6.66 9.85 15.25
N ALA A 129 -5.94 8.75 14.96
CA ALA A 129 -4.77 8.77 14.10
C ALA A 129 -5.07 9.23 12.67
N VAL A 130 -6.29 9.00 12.17
CA VAL A 130 -6.71 9.46 10.83
C VAL A 130 -7.56 10.74 10.87
N GLY A 131 -7.74 11.35 12.06
CA GLY A 131 -8.48 12.61 12.25
C GLY A 131 -9.99 12.49 12.04
N LEU A 132 -10.60 11.31 12.29
CA LEU A 132 -12.01 11.03 12.00
C LEU A 132 -12.75 10.40 13.19
N ALA A 133 -12.39 10.73 14.43
CA ALA A 133 -13.03 10.20 15.64
C ALA A 133 -14.57 10.41 15.67
N GLN A 134 -15.04 11.53 15.11
CA GLN A 134 -16.46 11.90 15.06
C GLN A 134 -17.30 11.01 14.13
N THR A 135 -16.67 10.24 13.23
CA THR A 135 -17.38 9.46 12.19
C THR A 135 -17.74 8.03 12.64
N ILE A 136 -17.44 7.64 13.87
CA ILE A 136 -17.53 6.26 14.36
C ILE A 136 -18.90 5.60 14.11
N ASN A 137 -19.99 6.35 14.18
CA ASN A 137 -21.37 5.88 13.99
C ASN A 137 -21.89 6.09 12.57
N GLN A 138 -21.12 6.72 11.68
CA GLN A 138 -21.52 6.96 10.30
C GLN A 138 -21.40 5.71 9.45
N MET A 139 -22.24 5.63 8.40
CA MET A 139 -22.13 4.61 7.35
C MET A 139 -21.13 5.06 6.28
N PRO A 140 -20.47 4.16 5.54
CA PRO A 140 -19.57 4.52 4.45
C PRO A 140 -20.20 5.44 3.38
N SER A 141 -21.51 5.33 3.15
CA SER A 141 -22.27 6.20 2.24
C SER A 141 -22.35 7.66 2.67
N GLU A 142 -22.17 7.94 3.95
CA GLU A 142 -22.21 9.30 4.54
C GLU A 142 -20.84 9.98 4.50
N LEU A 143 -19.78 9.27 4.09
CA LEU A 143 -18.42 9.77 4.06
C LEU A 143 -18.06 10.37 2.69
N SER A 144 -17.23 11.43 2.69
CA SER A 144 -16.57 11.90 1.46
C SER A 144 -15.58 10.88 0.91
N GLY A 145 -15.13 11.05 -0.33
CA GLY A 145 -14.10 10.18 -0.95
C GLY A 145 -12.80 10.10 -0.12
N GLY A 146 -12.30 11.25 0.34
CA GLY A 146 -11.12 11.33 1.20
C GLY A 146 -11.32 10.68 2.57
N GLN A 147 -12.49 10.89 3.19
CA GLN A 147 -12.84 10.24 4.45
C GLN A 147 -12.89 8.72 4.30
N ARG A 148 -13.52 8.19 3.24
CA ARG A 148 -13.52 6.74 2.97
C ARG A 148 -12.11 6.18 2.84
N LYS A 149 -11.19 6.87 2.16
CA LYS A 149 -9.79 6.43 2.05
C LYS A 149 -9.07 6.45 3.40
N ARG A 150 -9.26 7.50 4.21
CA ARG A 150 -8.69 7.56 5.57
C ARG A 150 -9.21 6.42 6.47
N ILE A 151 -10.52 6.12 6.43
CA ILE A 151 -11.09 4.98 7.16
C ILE A 151 -10.56 3.65 6.62
N GLY A 152 -10.35 3.51 5.29
CA GLY A 152 -9.68 2.36 4.69
C GLY A 152 -8.26 2.14 5.25
N ILE A 153 -7.48 3.21 5.39
CA ILE A 153 -6.16 3.18 6.05
C ILE A 153 -6.31 2.77 7.53
N ALA A 154 -7.21 3.40 8.28
CA ALA A 154 -7.48 3.07 9.69
C ALA A 154 -7.85 1.59 9.87
N ARG A 155 -8.66 1.03 8.95
CA ARG A 155 -9.08 -0.36 8.98
C ARG A 155 -7.92 -1.33 8.79
N THR A 156 -6.89 -0.98 8.04
CA THR A 156 -5.68 -1.80 7.92
C THR A 156 -4.77 -1.64 9.13
N LEU A 157 -4.65 -0.42 9.67
CA LEU A 157 -3.83 -0.12 10.83
C LEU A 157 -4.30 -0.76 12.14
N ILE A 158 -5.59 -1.09 12.24
CA ILE A 158 -6.17 -1.65 13.47
C ILE A 158 -5.50 -2.96 13.89
N LEU A 159 -4.93 -3.73 12.95
CA LEU A 159 -4.19 -4.97 13.20
C LEU A 159 -2.70 -4.73 13.47
N ARG A 160 -2.23 -3.48 13.44
CA ARG A 160 -0.82 -3.08 13.62
C ARG A 160 0.11 -3.85 12.68
N PRO A 161 -0.05 -3.69 11.36
CA PRO A 161 0.80 -4.36 10.39
C PRO A 161 2.24 -3.82 10.44
N ASP A 162 3.20 -4.66 10.08
CA ASP A 162 4.61 -4.28 9.93
C ASP A 162 4.88 -3.70 8.51
N VAL A 163 4.08 -4.13 7.52
CA VAL A 163 4.18 -3.70 6.11
C VAL A 163 2.84 -3.16 5.65
N MET A 164 2.85 -2.01 4.97
CA MET A 164 1.67 -1.41 4.34
C MET A 164 1.80 -1.43 2.82
N LEU A 165 0.76 -1.89 2.13
CA LEU A 165 0.66 -1.89 0.68
C LEU A 165 -0.46 -0.93 0.28
N TYR A 166 -0.12 0.14 -0.43
CA TYR A 166 -1.08 1.14 -0.89
C TYR A 166 -1.27 1.02 -2.40
N ASP A 167 -2.53 0.82 -2.83
CA ASP A 167 -2.92 0.77 -4.24
C ASP A 167 -3.59 2.09 -4.63
N GLU A 168 -2.86 2.97 -5.33
CA GLU A 168 -3.32 4.27 -5.83
C GLU A 168 -4.03 5.09 -4.72
N PRO A 169 -3.33 5.47 -3.62
CA PRO A 169 -3.99 6.04 -2.44
C PRO A 169 -4.64 7.40 -2.71
N THR A 170 -4.14 8.19 -3.66
CA THR A 170 -4.64 9.53 -4.01
C THR A 170 -5.57 9.55 -5.21
N ALA A 171 -5.76 8.41 -5.92
CA ALA A 171 -6.54 8.38 -7.15
C ALA A 171 -8.01 8.83 -6.94
N GLY A 172 -8.48 9.73 -7.81
CA GLY A 172 -9.85 10.25 -7.81
C GLY A 172 -10.16 11.26 -6.70
N LEU A 173 -9.14 11.85 -6.07
CA LEU A 173 -9.27 12.90 -5.07
C LEU A 173 -8.83 14.26 -5.64
N ASP A 174 -9.36 15.33 -5.06
CA ASP A 174 -8.90 16.69 -5.32
C ASP A 174 -7.48 16.94 -4.73
N PRO A 175 -6.73 17.96 -5.20
CA PRO A 175 -5.35 18.20 -4.78
C PRO A 175 -5.16 18.43 -3.28
N ILE A 176 -6.13 19.06 -2.61
CA ILE A 176 -6.05 19.31 -1.16
C ILE A 176 -6.15 17.99 -0.42
N THR A 177 -7.17 17.19 -0.76
CA THR A 177 -7.36 15.85 -0.16
C THR A 177 -6.19 14.91 -0.47
N CYS A 178 -5.59 14.98 -1.68
CA CYS A 178 -4.35 14.24 -2.00
C CYS A 178 -3.22 14.58 -1.02
N THR A 179 -3.01 15.87 -0.74
CA THR A 179 -1.99 16.33 0.22
C THR A 179 -2.26 15.77 1.62
N GLU A 180 -3.52 15.77 2.06
CA GLU A 180 -3.91 15.20 3.35
C GLU A 180 -3.64 13.70 3.45
N ILE A 181 -3.93 12.93 2.39
CA ILE A 181 -3.63 11.49 2.34
C ILE A 181 -2.12 11.24 2.36
N ASN A 182 -1.33 12.00 1.59
CA ASN A 182 0.12 11.91 1.59
C ASN A 182 0.71 12.18 2.98
N ASN A 183 0.24 13.22 3.65
CA ASN A 183 0.64 13.53 5.03
C ASN A 183 0.28 12.39 5.99
N LEU A 184 -0.92 11.81 5.84
CA LEU A 184 -1.35 10.67 6.65
C LEU A 184 -0.45 9.44 6.43
N ILE A 185 -0.07 9.12 5.19
CA ILE A 185 0.86 8.01 4.89
C ILE A 185 2.19 8.21 5.63
N ASN A 186 2.76 9.41 5.58
CA ASN A 186 4.00 9.75 6.28
C ASN A 186 3.83 9.72 7.82
N GLU A 187 2.68 10.14 8.34
CA GLU A 187 2.40 10.04 9.77
C GLU A 187 2.28 8.59 10.23
N VAL A 188 1.61 7.74 9.45
CA VAL A 188 1.49 6.30 9.69
C VAL A 188 2.87 5.65 9.73
N GLN A 189 3.73 5.90 8.74
CA GLN A 189 5.11 5.41 8.71
C GLN A 189 5.84 5.75 10.01
N ARG A 190 5.84 7.03 10.39
CA ARG A 190 6.57 7.51 11.59
C ARG A 190 5.98 7.01 12.90
N ARG A 191 4.65 7.06 13.05
CA ARG A 191 3.96 6.74 14.31
C ARG A 191 3.90 5.25 14.59
N PHE A 192 3.74 4.43 13.55
CA PHE A 192 3.60 2.98 13.67
C PHE A 192 4.86 2.22 13.24
N ASN A 193 5.89 2.94 12.77
CA ASN A 193 7.16 2.37 12.26
C ASN A 193 6.91 1.31 11.18
N THR A 194 5.96 1.59 10.28
CA THR A 194 5.61 0.70 9.16
C THR A 194 6.58 0.89 8.00
N SER A 195 6.81 -0.18 7.25
CA SER A 195 7.48 -0.11 5.94
C SER A 195 6.42 -0.22 4.86
N SER A 196 6.58 0.47 3.72
CA SER A 196 5.48 0.52 2.75
C SER A 196 5.93 0.31 1.30
N ILE A 197 5.05 -0.31 0.50
CA ILE A 197 5.07 -0.14 -0.96
C ILE A 197 3.82 0.65 -1.34
N ILE A 198 4.03 1.77 -2.02
CA ILE A 198 2.99 2.65 -2.52
C ILE A 198 3.04 2.59 -4.05
N ILE A 199 2.01 2.03 -4.68
CA ILE A 199 1.91 2.07 -6.13
C ILE A 199 1.05 3.26 -6.56
N THR A 200 1.56 4.05 -7.48
CA THR A 200 0.86 5.24 -8.00
C THR A 200 1.33 5.62 -9.41
N HIS A 201 0.54 6.43 -10.08
CA HIS A 201 0.94 7.14 -11.29
C HIS A 201 1.12 8.65 -11.03
N ASP A 202 0.85 9.11 -9.81
CA ASP A 202 0.89 10.52 -9.39
C ASP A 202 2.30 10.89 -8.88
N LEU A 203 2.95 11.82 -9.60
CA LEU A 203 4.28 12.33 -9.26
C LEU A 203 4.30 13.13 -7.95
N ALA A 204 3.22 13.86 -7.64
CA ALA A 204 3.13 14.65 -6.42
C ALA A 204 3.06 13.72 -5.21
N CYS A 205 2.28 12.64 -5.31
CA CYS A 205 2.25 11.59 -4.31
C CYS A 205 3.63 10.96 -4.15
N ALA A 206 4.27 10.52 -5.25
CA ALA A 206 5.58 9.90 -5.22
C ALA A 206 6.63 10.77 -4.53
N LYS A 207 6.66 12.07 -4.86
CA LYS A 207 7.56 13.06 -4.23
C LYS A 207 7.28 13.27 -2.74
N ALA A 208 6.00 13.24 -2.35
CA ALA A 208 5.60 13.57 -0.99
C ALA A 208 5.84 12.41 0.00
N VAL A 209 5.74 11.15 -0.46
CA VAL A 209 5.73 9.98 0.44
C VAL A 209 6.92 9.03 0.25
N GLY A 210 7.65 9.12 -0.88
CA GLY A 210 8.68 8.13 -1.23
C GLY A 210 10.05 8.47 -0.64
N ASP A 211 10.57 7.58 0.19
CA ASP A 211 12.00 7.58 0.56
C ASP A 211 12.84 7.07 -0.64
N LYS A 212 12.32 6.07 -1.35
CA LYS A 212 12.88 5.49 -2.56
C LYS A 212 11.78 5.39 -3.63
N ILE A 213 12.12 5.75 -4.85
CA ILE A 213 11.22 5.69 -6.01
C ILE A 213 11.77 4.69 -7.01
N VAL A 214 10.89 3.86 -7.53
CA VAL A 214 11.17 2.88 -8.56
C VAL A 214 10.20 3.10 -9.71
N VAL A 215 10.72 3.36 -10.92
CA VAL A 215 9.89 3.59 -12.11
C VAL A 215 9.68 2.28 -12.84
N MET A 216 8.40 1.95 -13.06
CA MET A 216 7.96 0.73 -13.74
C MET A 216 7.43 1.04 -15.13
N LYS A 217 8.03 0.41 -16.16
CA LYS A 217 7.60 0.45 -17.56
C LYS A 217 7.54 -0.98 -18.11
N GLU A 218 6.45 -1.34 -18.76
CA GLU A 218 6.29 -2.64 -19.46
C GLU A 218 6.68 -3.87 -18.63
N GLY A 219 6.30 -3.87 -17.36
CA GLY A 219 6.58 -4.98 -16.45
C GLY A 219 8.02 -5.07 -15.94
N GLN A 220 8.84 -4.04 -16.13
CA GLN A 220 10.23 -3.98 -15.67
C GLN A 220 10.48 -2.71 -14.86
N PHE A 221 11.44 -2.75 -13.95
CA PHE A 221 11.95 -1.57 -13.29
C PHE A 221 13.09 -0.97 -14.14
N VAL A 222 12.88 0.27 -14.58
CA VAL A 222 13.79 0.96 -15.49
C VAL A 222 14.70 1.97 -14.80
N LYS A 223 14.27 2.47 -13.62
CA LYS A 223 15.05 3.41 -12.83
C LYS A 223 14.67 3.33 -11.36
N GLN A 224 15.63 3.57 -10.46
CA GLN A 224 15.39 3.64 -9.02
C GLN A 224 16.34 4.63 -8.35
N GLY A 225 15.91 5.22 -7.25
CA GLY A 225 16.68 6.20 -6.47
C GLY A 225 15.76 7.07 -5.62
N ASN A 226 16.29 8.13 -5.01
CA ASN A 226 15.44 9.17 -4.43
C ASN A 226 14.76 10.00 -5.54
N PHE A 227 13.80 10.86 -5.18
CA PHE A 227 13.03 11.63 -6.16
C PHE A 227 13.93 12.45 -7.09
N ASN A 228 14.94 13.14 -6.54
CA ASN A 228 15.83 13.99 -7.32
C ASN A 228 16.73 13.16 -8.25
N GLU A 229 17.24 12.02 -7.79
CA GLU A 229 18.05 11.10 -8.63
C GLU A 229 17.26 10.53 -9.79
N VAL A 230 15.98 10.17 -9.55
CA VAL A 230 15.11 9.64 -10.60
C VAL A 230 14.74 10.72 -11.60
N PHE A 231 14.46 11.96 -11.18
CA PHE A 231 13.92 13.04 -12.01
C PHE A 231 14.89 14.16 -12.37
N SER A 232 16.18 14.09 -11.99
CA SER A 232 17.19 15.10 -12.32
C SER A 232 17.83 14.91 -13.70
N THR A 233 17.59 13.78 -14.37
CA THR A 233 18.24 13.46 -15.66
C THR A 233 17.35 13.86 -16.84
N GLU A 234 18.00 14.31 -17.95
CA GLU A 234 17.37 14.55 -19.27
C GLU A 234 17.01 13.23 -19.98
N ASP A 235 16.48 12.26 -19.25
CA ASP A 235 16.06 10.96 -19.77
C ASP A 235 14.68 11.12 -20.43
N ASP A 236 14.58 10.80 -21.72
CA ASP A 236 13.34 10.92 -22.50
C ASP A 236 12.18 10.14 -21.88
N LEU A 237 12.46 9.03 -21.22
CA LEU A 237 11.50 8.20 -20.51
C LEU A 237 10.89 8.92 -19.31
N ILE A 238 11.68 9.74 -18.65
CA ILE A 238 11.26 10.57 -17.53
C ILE A 238 10.51 11.81 -18.02
N LYS A 239 10.94 12.40 -19.15
CA LYS A 239 10.18 13.47 -19.82
C LYS A 239 8.77 13.01 -20.20
N GLU A 240 8.60 11.82 -20.80
CA GLU A 240 7.28 11.25 -21.09
C GLU A 240 6.40 11.16 -19.83
N PHE A 241 6.99 10.84 -18.67
CA PHE A 241 6.27 10.77 -17.40
C PHE A 241 5.87 12.16 -16.88
N TYR A 242 6.77 13.13 -17.00
CA TYR A 242 6.52 14.53 -16.67
C TYR A 242 5.44 15.11 -17.56
N ASP A 243 5.56 14.96 -18.87
CA ASP A 243 4.61 15.49 -19.86
C ASP A 243 3.22 14.91 -19.65
N TYR A 244 3.11 13.61 -19.37
CA TYR A 244 1.82 12.96 -19.08
C TYR A 244 1.13 13.51 -17.81
N ASN A 245 1.87 13.92 -16.78
CA ASN A 245 1.30 14.40 -15.52
C ASN A 245 1.10 15.92 -15.47
N PHE A 246 1.73 16.68 -16.36
CA PHE A 246 1.67 18.16 -16.36
C PHE A 246 0.99 18.77 -17.60
N ILE A 247 0.66 17.96 -18.61
CA ILE A 247 0.00 18.43 -19.84
C ILE A 247 -1.52 18.06 -19.85
N GLN A 248 -2.04 17.47 -18.80
CA GLN A 248 -3.47 17.36 -18.54
C GLN A 248 -3.83 18.42 -17.49
#